data_c7787628a97802a5b5903e29124bf100
#
_entry.id   c7787628a97802a5b5903e29124bf100
#
_cell.length_a   1.000
_cell.length_b   1.000
_cell.length_c   1.000
_cell.angle_alpha   90.00
_cell.angle_beta   90.00
_cell.angle_gamma   90.00
#
_symmetry.space_group_name_H-M   'P 1'
#
loop_
_entity.id
_entity.type
_entity.pdbx_description
1 polymer ?
#
loop_
_entity_poly.entity_id
_entity_poly.type
_entity_poly.pdbx_seq_one_letter_code
_entity_poly.pdbx_strand_id
1 'polypeptide(L)'
;MVRIFHILKDDNPTEALAAISKEANGPDRDLSVLLIQEAVRLHPDLPVKIYVLEEDAQKRGIASEFESIHYEKMLDLILSSHSVVVW
;
A
#
# COMPACT_ATOMS: atom_id res chain seq x y z
N MET A 1 -13.89 14.08 -0.32
CA MET A 1 -13.03 13.06 0.30
C MET A 1 -11.65 13.10 -0.32
N VAL A 2 -10.62 13.13 0.50
CA VAL A 2 -9.23 13.16 0.03
C VAL A 2 -8.73 11.73 -0.14
N ARG A 3 -8.22 11.41 -1.32
CA ARG A 3 -7.68 10.09 -1.63
C ARG A 3 -6.16 10.13 -1.49
N ILE A 4 -5.64 9.32 -0.57
CA ILE A 4 -4.22 9.24 -0.26
C ILE A 4 -3.73 7.81 -0.52
N PHE A 5 -2.68 7.67 -1.31
CA PHE A 5 -2.10 6.40 -1.69
C PHE A 5 -0.71 6.26 -1.08
N HIS A 6 -0.54 5.26 -0.21
CA HIS A 6 0.74 4.99 0.43
C HIS A 6 1.43 3.81 -0.25
N ILE A 7 2.72 3.95 -0.50
CA ILE A 7 3.54 2.89 -1.09
C ILE A 7 4.62 2.51 -0.10
N LEU A 8 4.62 1.25 0.31
CA LEU A 8 5.62 0.69 1.23
C LEU A 8 6.59 -0.18 0.45
N LYS A 9 7.88 0.03 0.63
CA LYS A 9 8.91 -0.73 -0.11
C LYS A 9 9.83 -1.56 0.78
N ASP A 10 9.91 -1.26 2.08
CA ASP A 10 10.79 -1.95 3.01
C ASP A 10 10.02 -2.93 3.89
N ASP A 11 10.73 -3.93 4.42
CA ASP A 11 10.15 -4.93 5.29
C ASP A 11 10.14 -4.52 6.78
N ASN A 12 10.55 -3.29 7.09
CA ASN A 12 10.49 -2.74 8.44
C ASN A 12 9.69 -1.43 8.44
N PRO A 13 8.35 -1.51 8.34
CA PRO A 13 7.49 -0.36 8.09
C PRO A 13 6.92 0.28 9.37
N THR A 14 7.59 0.18 10.50
CA THR A 14 7.03 0.59 11.80
C THR A 14 6.49 2.02 11.78
N GLU A 15 7.26 2.97 11.27
CA GLU A 15 6.84 4.37 11.20
C GLU A 15 5.69 4.57 10.23
N ALA A 16 5.77 3.90 9.07
CA ALA A 16 4.73 4.00 8.05
C ALA A 16 3.40 3.46 8.57
N LEU A 17 3.42 2.29 9.19
CA LEU A 17 2.20 1.67 9.72
C LEU A 17 1.57 2.51 10.82
N ALA A 18 2.37 3.09 11.70
CA ALA A 18 1.88 3.97 12.74
C ALA A 18 1.21 5.22 12.15
N ALA A 19 1.84 5.83 11.16
CA ALA A 19 1.30 7.03 10.50
C ALA A 19 0.00 6.71 9.76
N ILE A 20 -0.05 5.61 9.02
CA ILE A 20 -1.23 5.21 8.26
C ILE A 20 -2.39 4.87 9.21
N SER A 21 -2.10 4.15 10.28
CA SER A 21 -3.11 3.79 11.27
C SER A 21 -3.73 5.02 11.92
N LYS A 22 -2.91 6.01 12.24
CA LYS A 22 -3.39 7.27 12.81
C LYS A 22 -4.24 8.06 11.80
N GLU A 23 -3.80 8.10 10.56
CA GLU A 23 -4.50 8.81 9.49
C GLU A 23 -5.84 8.16 9.18
N ALA A 24 -5.92 6.83 9.26
CA ALA A 24 -7.14 6.07 8.98
C ALA A 24 -8.25 6.39 9.99
N ASN A 25 -7.92 6.91 11.16
CA ASN A 25 -8.90 7.31 12.15
C ASN A 25 -9.47 8.71 11.89
N GLY A 26 -8.90 9.45 10.93
CA GLY A 26 -9.37 10.76 10.56
C GLY A 26 -10.57 10.70 9.63
N PRO A 27 -11.44 11.73 9.64
CA PRO A 27 -12.60 11.79 8.76
C PRO A 27 -12.22 12.18 7.33
N ASP A 28 -13.08 11.84 6.38
CA ASP A 28 -13.01 12.29 4.98
C ASP A 28 -11.73 11.90 4.24
N ARG A 29 -11.13 10.76 4.62
CA ARG A 29 -9.93 10.26 3.95
C ARG A 29 -10.18 8.87 3.40
N ASP A 30 -9.81 8.69 2.13
CA ASP A 30 -9.84 7.40 1.45
C ASP A 30 -8.40 6.95 1.28
N LEU A 31 -7.97 6.05 2.16
CA LEU A 31 -6.59 5.57 2.18
C LEU A 31 -6.47 4.22 1.50
N SER A 32 -5.40 4.05 0.74
CA SER A 32 -5.01 2.73 0.21
C SER A 32 -3.51 2.58 0.34
N VAL A 33 -3.07 1.33 0.40
CA VAL A 33 -1.66 0.97 0.60
C VAL A 33 -1.25 -0.03 -0.47
N LEU A 34 -0.09 0.17 -1.06
CA LEU A 34 0.51 -0.78 -1.98
C LEU A 34 1.83 -1.27 -1.41
N LEU A 35 2.00 -2.59 -1.37
CA LEU A 35 3.24 -3.23 -0.94
C LEU A 35 4.07 -3.58 -2.17
N ILE A 36 5.30 -3.06 -2.22
CA ILE A 36 6.24 -3.35 -3.32
C ILE A 36 7.56 -3.82 -2.73
N GLN A 37 8.42 -4.40 -3.56
CA GLN A 37 9.75 -4.86 -3.17
C GLN A 37 9.68 -5.74 -1.92
N GLU A 38 10.49 -5.50 -0.90
CA GLU A 38 10.51 -6.33 0.31
C GLU A 38 9.22 -6.23 1.12
N ALA A 39 8.46 -5.16 0.96
CA ALA A 39 7.20 -4.99 1.68
C ALA A 39 6.12 -6.00 1.27
N VAL A 40 6.29 -6.70 0.13
CA VAL A 40 5.34 -7.74 -0.29
C VAL A 40 5.28 -8.90 0.71
N ARG A 41 6.26 -9.01 1.61
CA ARG A 41 6.31 -10.03 2.67
C ARG A 41 5.45 -9.69 3.87
N LEU A 42 4.96 -8.45 3.96
CA LEU A 42 4.25 -7.95 5.14
C LEU A 42 2.80 -8.41 5.16
N HIS A 43 2.27 -8.51 6.36
CA HIS A 43 0.85 -8.81 6.60
C HIS A 43 0.26 -7.76 7.53
N PRO A 44 0.25 -6.48 7.11
CA PRO A 44 -0.21 -5.41 8.00
C PRO A 44 -1.70 -5.53 8.29
N ASP A 45 -2.05 -5.25 9.54
CA ASP A 45 -3.44 -5.24 9.99
C ASP A 45 -3.89 -3.78 10.09
N LEU A 46 -4.39 -3.25 8.98
CA LEU A 46 -4.82 -1.86 8.87
C LEU A 46 -6.25 -1.81 8.34
N PRO A 47 -7.07 -0.87 8.82
CA PRO A 47 -8.45 -0.73 8.36
C PRO A 47 -8.53 0.02 7.03
N VAL A 48 -7.69 -0.32 6.08
CA VAL A 48 -7.61 0.33 4.77
C VAL A 48 -7.45 -0.73 3.68
N LYS A 49 -7.69 -0.34 2.43
CA LYS A 49 -7.48 -1.24 1.30
C LYS A 49 -5.98 -1.43 1.08
N ILE A 50 -5.56 -2.70 1.00
CA ILE A 50 -4.15 -3.05 0.81
C ILE A 50 -4.01 -3.85 -0.47
N TYR A 51 -3.05 -3.45 -1.30
CA TYR A 51 -2.67 -4.13 -2.54
C TYR A 51 -1.24 -4.63 -2.44
N VAL A 52 -0.92 -5.62 -3.25
CA VAL A 52 0.47 -6.08 -3.43
C VAL A 52 0.80 -6.04 -4.91
N LEU A 53 2.02 -5.59 -5.23
CA LEU A 53 2.47 -5.56 -6.61
C LEU A 53 2.85 -6.96 -7.06
N GLU A 54 2.11 -7.50 -8.05
CA GLU A 54 2.25 -8.88 -8.48
C GLU A 54 3.66 -9.20 -8.96
N GLU A 55 4.25 -8.30 -9.75
CA GLU A 55 5.60 -8.49 -10.28
C GLU A 55 6.63 -8.69 -9.18
N ASP A 56 6.54 -7.91 -8.11
CA ASP A 56 7.48 -8.01 -6.99
C ASP A 56 7.22 -9.24 -6.14
N ALA A 57 5.95 -9.62 -5.97
CA ALA A 57 5.60 -10.82 -5.22
C ALA A 57 6.09 -12.08 -5.95
N GLN A 58 5.87 -12.17 -7.25
CA GLN A 58 6.33 -13.30 -8.06
C GLN A 58 7.85 -13.43 -8.03
N LYS A 59 8.55 -12.32 -8.14
CA LYS A 59 10.01 -12.28 -8.14
C LYS A 59 10.58 -12.87 -6.85
N ARG A 60 9.85 -12.76 -5.75
CA ARG A 60 10.27 -13.24 -4.43
C ARG A 60 9.60 -14.53 -4.00
N GLY A 61 8.76 -15.11 -4.86
CA GLY A 61 8.05 -16.35 -4.56
C GLY A 61 7.04 -16.20 -3.42
N ILE A 62 6.43 -15.03 -3.30
CA ILE A 62 5.48 -14.72 -2.24
C ILE A 62 4.05 -14.86 -2.77
N ALA A 63 3.23 -15.62 -2.05
CA ALA A 63 1.78 -15.66 -2.27
C ALA A 63 1.13 -14.79 -1.20
N SER A 64 0.72 -13.59 -1.56
CA SER A 64 0.13 -12.64 -0.61
C SER A 64 -1.37 -12.86 -0.48
N GLU A 65 -1.90 -12.57 0.72
CA GLU A 65 -3.34 -12.60 0.99
C GLU A 65 -4.06 -11.37 0.44
N PHE A 66 -3.31 -10.32 0.09
CA PHE A 66 -3.88 -9.07 -0.40
C PHE A 66 -4.13 -9.12 -1.90
N GLU A 67 -4.98 -8.21 -2.38
CA GLU A 67 -5.27 -8.13 -3.80
C GLU A 67 -4.01 -7.80 -4.60
N SER A 68 -3.68 -8.66 -5.58
CA SER A 68 -2.54 -8.43 -6.46
C SER A 68 -2.90 -7.47 -7.57
N ILE A 69 -2.04 -6.52 -7.84
CA ILE A 69 -2.19 -5.60 -8.97
C ILE A 69 -0.89 -5.55 -9.77
N HIS A 70 -1.02 -5.24 -11.04
CA HIS A 70 0.13 -5.05 -11.93
C HIS A 70 0.48 -3.58 -12.05
N TYR A 71 1.59 -3.26 -12.71
CA TYR A 71 2.07 -1.89 -12.85
C TYR A 71 1.02 -0.94 -13.45
N GLU A 72 0.21 -1.40 -14.39
CA GLU A 72 -0.81 -0.55 -15.00
C GLU A 72 -1.80 -0.04 -13.97
N LYS A 73 -2.27 -0.93 -13.11
CA LYS A 73 -3.21 -0.55 -12.05
C LYS A 73 -2.53 0.35 -11.02
N MET A 74 -1.25 0.10 -10.73
CA MET A 74 -0.49 0.96 -9.84
C MET A 74 -0.44 2.40 -10.37
N LEU A 75 -0.17 2.56 -11.67
CA LEU A 75 -0.14 3.88 -12.30
C LEU A 75 -1.52 4.56 -12.24
N ASP A 76 -2.58 3.80 -12.47
CA ASP A 76 -3.94 4.33 -12.37
C ASP A 76 -4.22 4.87 -10.97
N LEU A 77 -3.82 4.13 -9.94
CA LEU A 77 -4.01 4.53 -8.55
C LEU A 77 -3.20 5.79 -8.21
N ILE A 78 -1.97 5.87 -8.70
CA ILE A 78 -1.12 7.05 -8.51
C ILE A 78 -1.78 8.28 -9.14
N LEU A 79 -2.23 8.14 -10.39
CA LEU A 79 -2.81 9.26 -11.13
C LEU A 79 -4.16 9.70 -10.58
N SER A 80 -4.92 8.79 -9.98
CA SER A 80 -6.25 9.10 -9.45
C SER A 80 -6.23 9.57 -7.98
N SER A 81 -5.08 9.57 -7.35
CA SER A 81 -4.94 9.98 -5.94
C SER A 81 -4.64 11.46 -5.81
N HIS A 82 -5.11 12.08 -4.74
CA HIS A 82 -4.79 13.47 -4.43
C HIS A 82 -3.37 13.60 -3.88
N SER A 83 -2.91 12.59 -3.16
CA SER A 83 -1.56 12.52 -2.61
C SER A 83 -1.01 11.12 -2.74
N VAL A 84 0.29 11.02 -2.97
CA VAL A 84 1.02 9.74 -2.96
C VAL A 84 2.19 9.89 -2.00
N VAL A 85 2.28 8.98 -1.04
CA VAL A 85 3.35 8.97 -0.04
C VAL A 85 4.15 7.68 -0.20
N VAL A 86 5.45 7.79 -0.46
CA VAL A 86 6.36 6.66 -0.59
C VAL A 86 7.21 6.58 0.67
N TRP A 87 7.20 5.40 1.30
CA TRP A 87 7.92 5.16 2.54
C TRP A 87 9.23 4.41 2.33
#